data_af56c77749dbda54542a7ebb9b06ce76
#
_entry.id   af56c77749dbda54542a7ebb9b06ce76
#
_cell.length_a   1.000
_cell.length_b   1.000
_cell.length_c   1.000
_cell.angle_alpha   90.00
_cell.angle_beta   90.00
_cell.angle_gamma   90.00
#
_symmetry.space_group_name_H-M   'P 1'
#
loop_
_entity.id
_entity.type
_entity.pdbx_description
1 polymer ?
#
loop_
_entity_poly.entity_id
_entity_poly.type
_entity_poly.pdbx_seq_one_letter_code
_entity_poly.pdbx_strand_id
1 'polypeptide(L)'
;NLNEKMRIAKAAAELCQPGESVVINCGSTAFLLGREMCGKDIQVITNYLPLANYLIEQEHESVVIMGGQYNKSQSITLAPQDGDASLYAGHWMFTSGAGLTADGLYKTDMLTAMAEQKMLNYVGNLAVLVDSSKIGQRAGMLFSRTEQIDVLITGKEANGDIIGQLRQKGVKVILV
;
A
#
# COMPACT_ATOMS: atom_id res chain seq x y z
N ASN A 1 -11.27 8.66 -9.22
CA ASN A 1 -11.47 9.85 -8.41
C ASN A 1 -10.14 10.37 -7.84
N LEU A 2 -9.51 11.29 -8.59
CA LEU A 2 -8.19 11.81 -8.24
C LEU A 2 -8.21 12.60 -6.93
N ASN A 3 -9.23 13.41 -6.68
CA ASN A 3 -9.31 14.19 -5.44
C ASN A 3 -9.34 13.32 -4.20
N GLU A 4 -10.13 12.27 -4.23
CA GLU A 4 -10.20 11.31 -3.11
C GLU A 4 -8.84 10.64 -2.89
N LYS A 5 -8.20 10.18 -3.97
CA LYS A 5 -6.88 9.54 -3.87
C LYS A 5 -5.81 10.47 -3.32
N MET A 6 -5.89 11.76 -3.65
CA MET A 6 -4.96 12.75 -3.10
C MET A 6 -5.18 12.97 -1.60
N ARG A 7 -6.44 13.02 -1.15
CA ARG A 7 -6.75 13.11 0.28
C ARG A 7 -6.24 11.89 1.04
N ILE A 8 -6.42 10.70 0.46
CA ILE A 8 -5.94 9.43 1.03
C ILE A 8 -4.42 9.45 1.15
N ALA A 9 -3.73 9.81 0.09
CA ALA A 9 -2.26 9.85 0.07
C ALA A 9 -1.71 10.81 1.12
N LYS A 10 -2.31 11.97 1.26
CA LYS A 10 -1.90 12.97 2.25
C LYS A 10 -2.07 12.46 3.68
N ALA A 11 -3.21 11.84 3.97
CA ALA A 11 -3.46 11.26 5.28
C ALA A 11 -2.51 10.10 5.58
N ALA A 12 -2.19 9.28 4.58
CA ALA A 12 -1.23 8.18 4.74
C ALA A 12 0.16 8.71 5.07
N ALA A 13 0.59 9.78 4.41
CA ALA A 13 1.88 10.41 4.69
C ALA A 13 2.01 10.86 6.15
N GLU A 14 0.92 11.31 6.74
CA GLU A 14 0.89 11.77 8.13
C GLU A 14 1.09 10.66 9.16
N LEU A 15 0.92 9.39 8.76
CA LEU A 15 1.18 8.25 9.64
C LEU A 15 2.67 8.01 9.88
N CYS A 16 3.52 8.50 8.99
CA CYS A 16 4.95 8.20 9.01
C CYS A 16 5.71 9.21 9.86
N GLN A 17 6.67 8.70 10.63
CA GLN A 17 7.53 9.51 11.48
C GLN A 17 8.91 9.67 10.85
N PRO A 18 9.61 10.80 11.10
CA PRO A 18 10.97 10.97 10.60
C PRO A 18 11.88 9.81 10.99
N GLY A 19 12.70 9.36 10.05
CA GLY A 19 13.62 8.25 10.26
C GLY A 19 13.03 6.88 9.99
N GLU A 20 11.74 6.78 9.68
CA GLU A 20 11.12 5.49 9.39
C GLU A 20 11.41 5.00 7.97
N SER A 21 11.31 3.68 7.79
CA SER A 21 11.33 3.02 6.48
C SER A 21 9.93 2.53 6.15
N VAL A 22 9.48 2.78 4.93
CA VAL A 22 8.13 2.40 4.50
C VAL A 22 8.18 1.66 3.17
N VAL A 23 7.39 0.60 3.06
CA VAL A 23 7.19 -0.14 1.82
C VAL A 23 5.97 0.45 1.13
N ILE A 24 6.14 0.90 -0.10
CA ILE A 24 5.05 1.44 -0.91
C ILE A 24 4.87 0.52 -2.12
N ASN A 25 3.71 -0.11 -2.21
CA ASN A 25 3.38 -1.02 -3.29
C ASN A 25 2.92 -0.26 -4.54
N CYS A 26 2.56 -0.97 -5.60
CA CYS A 26 2.15 -0.34 -6.85
C CYS A 26 0.72 0.23 -6.80
N GLY A 27 0.44 1.12 -7.73
CA GLY A 27 -0.89 1.71 -7.91
C GLY A 27 -0.90 3.23 -7.91
N SER A 28 -1.98 3.81 -8.38
CA SER A 28 -2.09 5.27 -8.52
C SER A 28 -2.10 5.98 -7.17
N THR A 29 -2.78 5.45 -6.18
CA THR A 29 -2.79 6.03 -4.83
C THR A 29 -1.42 5.91 -4.18
N ALA A 30 -0.75 4.76 -4.38
CA ALA A 30 0.62 4.55 -3.89
C ALA A 30 1.60 5.55 -4.52
N PHE A 31 1.45 5.83 -5.82
CA PHE A 31 2.27 6.83 -6.48
C PHE A 31 2.09 8.22 -5.85
N LEU A 32 0.84 8.60 -5.58
CA LEU A 32 0.53 9.89 -4.95
C LEU A 32 1.11 9.95 -3.52
N LEU A 33 1.06 8.85 -2.78
CA LEU A 33 1.70 8.77 -1.47
C LEU A 33 3.21 9.00 -1.59
N GLY A 34 3.85 8.34 -2.54
CA GLY A 34 5.28 8.54 -2.77
C GLY A 34 5.64 9.99 -3.06
N ARG A 35 4.79 10.70 -3.81
CA ARG A 35 4.96 12.13 -4.04
C ARG A 35 4.90 12.93 -2.74
N GLU A 36 3.98 12.59 -1.86
CA GLU A 36 3.88 13.24 -0.53
C GLU A 36 5.10 12.94 0.34
N MET A 37 5.73 11.77 0.18
CA MET A 37 6.93 11.38 0.92
C MET A 37 8.20 12.07 0.41
N CYS A 38 8.20 12.52 -0.84
CA CYS A 38 9.38 13.05 -1.50
C CYS A 38 9.96 14.24 -0.72
N GLY A 39 11.25 14.17 -0.44
CA GLY A 39 11.97 15.20 0.31
C GLY A 39 11.86 15.09 1.83
N LYS A 40 11.08 14.17 2.36
CA LYS A 40 10.98 13.94 3.80
C LYS A 40 12.05 12.94 4.27
N ASP A 41 12.32 12.94 5.57
CA ASP A 41 13.26 11.98 6.19
C ASP A 41 12.58 10.61 6.35
N ILE A 42 12.28 9.98 5.21
CA ILE A 42 11.63 8.67 5.13
C ILE A 42 12.38 7.85 4.08
N GLN A 43 12.79 6.64 4.43
CA GLN A 43 13.31 5.70 3.46
C GLN A 43 12.13 5.03 2.74
N VAL A 44 12.06 5.16 1.43
CA VAL A 44 11.03 4.50 0.62
C VAL A 44 11.59 3.21 0.03
N ILE A 45 10.91 2.10 0.30
CA ILE A 45 11.23 0.76 -0.24
C ILE A 45 10.12 0.42 -1.22
N THR A 46 10.45 0.18 -2.48
CA THR A 46 9.43 -0.09 -3.49
C THR A 46 9.95 -0.96 -4.63
N ASN A 47 9.06 -1.70 -5.26
CA ASN A 47 9.30 -2.37 -6.52
C ASN A 47 8.53 -1.71 -7.68
N TYR A 48 7.84 -0.61 -7.40
CA TYR A 48 7.04 0.11 -8.40
C TYR A 48 7.93 1.11 -9.12
N LEU A 49 8.33 0.77 -10.34
CA LEU A 49 9.35 1.54 -11.06
C LEU A 49 8.95 2.98 -11.37
N PRO A 50 7.68 3.29 -11.72
CA PRO A 50 7.30 4.69 -11.91
C PRO A 50 7.53 5.55 -10.67
N LEU A 51 7.27 5.00 -9.48
CA LEU A 51 7.52 5.71 -8.22
C LEU A 51 9.02 5.86 -7.95
N ALA A 52 9.78 4.78 -8.10
CA ALA A 52 11.22 4.82 -7.91
C ALA A 52 11.87 5.86 -8.82
N ASN A 53 11.47 5.88 -10.10
CA ASN A 53 11.97 6.85 -11.06
C ASN A 53 11.65 8.29 -10.65
N TYR A 54 10.42 8.54 -10.24
CA TYR A 54 10.01 9.86 -9.76
C TYR A 54 10.86 10.34 -8.59
N LEU A 55 11.03 9.47 -7.59
CA LEU A 55 11.80 9.81 -6.38
C LEU A 55 13.27 10.08 -6.71
N ILE A 56 13.86 9.29 -7.61
CA ILE A 56 15.25 9.48 -8.05
C ILE A 56 15.39 10.81 -8.79
N GLU A 57 14.50 11.12 -9.71
CA GLU A 57 14.54 12.38 -10.46
C GLU A 57 14.35 13.60 -9.57
N GLN A 58 13.54 13.47 -8.52
CA GLN A 58 13.32 14.54 -7.53
C GLN A 58 14.35 14.56 -6.42
N GLU A 59 15.39 13.74 -6.54
CA GLU A 59 16.51 13.69 -5.60
C GLU A 59 16.09 13.33 -4.15
N HIS A 60 15.08 12.45 -4.02
CA HIS A 60 14.74 11.90 -2.71
C HIS A 60 15.93 11.09 -2.18
N GLU A 61 16.29 11.32 -0.92
CA GLU A 61 17.58 10.90 -0.41
C GLU A 61 17.73 9.38 -0.26
N SER A 62 16.67 8.69 0.18
CA SER A 62 16.78 7.26 0.47
C SER A 62 15.69 6.46 -0.23
N VAL A 63 16.08 5.77 -1.30
CA VAL A 63 15.19 4.90 -2.07
C VAL A 63 15.82 3.52 -2.15
N VAL A 64 15.11 2.51 -1.69
CA VAL A 64 15.49 1.11 -1.84
C VAL A 64 14.58 0.49 -2.91
N ILE A 65 15.19 -0.01 -3.99
CA ILE A 65 14.46 -0.65 -5.07
C ILE A 65 14.55 -2.16 -4.88
N MET A 66 13.39 -2.79 -4.70
CA MET A 66 13.32 -4.25 -4.64
C MET A 66 13.46 -4.78 -6.06
N GLY A 67 14.56 -5.48 -6.33
CA GLY A 67 14.92 -5.93 -7.67
C GLY A 67 14.18 -7.18 -8.11
N GLY A 68 14.45 -7.58 -9.34
CA GLY A 68 13.86 -8.75 -9.94
C GLY A 68 13.62 -8.54 -11.44
N GLN A 69 12.79 -9.40 -12.02
CA GLN A 69 12.40 -9.25 -13.42
C GLN A 69 11.25 -8.24 -13.54
N TYR A 70 11.35 -7.37 -14.54
CA TYR A 70 10.32 -6.37 -14.79
C TYR A 70 9.04 -7.01 -15.30
N ASN A 71 7.93 -6.67 -14.67
CA ASN A 71 6.57 -7.05 -15.07
C ASN A 71 5.87 -5.82 -15.64
N LYS A 72 5.64 -5.84 -16.95
CA LYS A 72 5.09 -4.69 -17.67
C LYS A 72 3.66 -4.38 -17.25
N SER A 73 2.84 -5.38 -16.94
CA SER A 73 1.42 -5.16 -16.65
C SER A 73 1.19 -4.30 -15.40
N GLN A 74 2.07 -4.40 -14.41
CA GLN A 74 1.98 -3.65 -13.17
C GLN A 74 3.10 -2.61 -13.00
N SER A 75 4.04 -2.55 -13.94
CA SER A 75 5.23 -1.67 -13.87
C SER A 75 6.07 -1.90 -12.61
N ILE A 76 6.18 -3.15 -12.19
CA ILE A 76 6.93 -3.55 -11.01
C ILE A 76 8.02 -4.55 -11.37
N THR A 77 8.96 -4.72 -10.43
CA THR A 77 9.89 -5.86 -10.48
C THR A 77 9.39 -6.96 -9.55
N LEU A 78 9.58 -8.21 -9.98
CA LEU A 78 9.23 -9.39 -9.19
C LEU A 78 10.50 -10.24 -9.01
N ALA A 79 10.83 -10.50 -7.73
CA ALA A 79 11.96 -11.34 -7.37
C ALA A 79 11.61 -12.81 -7.61
N PRO A 80 12.62 -13.70 -7.76
CA PRO A 80 12.38 -15.14 -7.78
C PRO A 80 11.64 -15.60 -6.52
N GLN A 81 10.91 -16.72 -6.63
CA GLN A 81 10.10 -17.23 -5.52
C GLN A 81 10.91 -17.54 -4.26
N ASP A 82 12.17 -17.93 -4.42
CA ASP A 82 13.10 -18.20 -3.33
C ASP A 82 13.84 -16.94 -2.86
N GLY A 83 13.48 -15.77 -3.38
CA GLY A 83 14.03 -14.50 -2.92
C GLY A 83 13.72 -14.26 -1.45
N ASP A 84 14.71 -13.71 -0.74
CA ASP A 84 14.59 -13.50 0.71
C ASP A 84 13.91 -12.15 1.02
N ALA A 85 12.61 -12.19 1.29
CA ALA A 85 11.84 -11.01 1.68
C ALA A 85 12.26 -10.45 3.04
N SER A 86 12.98 -11.24 3.87
CA SER A 86 13.45 -10.80 5.18
C SER A 86 14.56 -9.76 5.11
N LEU A 87 15.12 -9.52 3.93
CA LEU A 87 16.08 -8.43 3.72
C LEU A 87 15.46 -7.05 3.94
N TYR A 88 14.15 -6.95 3.79
CA TYR A 88 13.45 -5.67 3.86
C TYR A 88 12.70 -5.56 5.18
N ALA A 89 12.84 -4.43 5.85
CA ALA A 89 12.14 -4.14 7.09
C ALA A 89 11.51 -2.76 6.99
N GLY A 90 10.19 -2.72 7.10
CA GLY A 90 9.46 -1.47 7.05
C GLY A 90 8.63 -1.26 8.30
N HIS A 91 8.52 -0.02 8.76
CA HIS A 91 7.58 0.32 9.83
C HIS A 91 6.15 0.22 9.33
N TRP A 92 5.96 0.53 8.04
CA TRP A 92 4.69 0.48 7.35
C TRP A 92 4.83 -0.24 6.02
N MET A 93 3.77 -0.97 5.64
CA MET A 93 3.49 -1.28 4.24
C MET A 93 2.22 -0.55 3.85
N PHE A 94 2.30 0.23 2.77
CA PHE A 94 1.14 0.88 2.16
C PHE A 94 0.77 0.13 0.91
N THR A 95 -0.45 -0.38 0.87
CA THR A 95 -0.94 -1.17 -0.26
C THR A 95 -2.34 -0.73 -0.65
N SER A 96 -2.72 -1.02 -1.89
CA SER A 96 -4.07 -0.83 -2.37
C SER A 96 -4.64 -2.15 -2.86
N GLY A 97 -5.82 -2.13 -3.43
CA GLY A 97 -6.44 -3.33 -3.95
C GLY A 97 -7.65 -3.02 -4.81
N ALA A 98 -8.27 -4.09 -5.30
CA ALA A 98 -9.43 -4.00 -6.18
C ALA A 98 -10.75 -3.99 -5.41
N GLY A 99 -10.74 -4.39 -4.16
CA GLY A 99 -11.92 -4.37 -3.32
C GLY A 99 -11.60 -4.66 -1.86
N LEU A 100 -12.47 -4.20 -0.97
CA LEU A 100 -12.36 -4.40 0.47
C LEU A 100 -13.73 -4.69 1.06
N THR A 101 -13.84 -5.79 1.77
CA THR A 101 -15.04 -6.18 2.50
C THR A 101 -14.70 -6.45 3.97
N ALA A 102 -15.69 -6.84 4.75
CA ALA A 102 -15.46 -7.26 6.13
C ALA A 102 -14.53 -8.48 6.24
N ASP A 103 -14.33 -9.24 5.17
CA ASP A 103 -13.43 -10.39 5.14
C ASP A 103 -11.97 -9.98 4.91
N GLY A 104 -11.74 -8.89 4.21
CA GLY A 104 -10.38 -8.39 3.95
C GLY A 104 -10.23 -7.69 2.62
N LEU A 105 -8.97 -7.57 2.20
CA LEU A 105 -8.57 -6.88 0.98
C LEU A 105 -8.37 -7.86 -0.17
N TYR A 106 -8.91 -7.52 -1.33
CA TYR A 106 -8.84 -8.33 -2.55
C TYR A 106 -7.93 -7.68 -3.59
N LYS A 107 -7.16 -8.52 -4.29
CA LYS A 107 -6.30 -8.12 -5.41
C LYS A 107 -6.56 -9.01 -6.61
N THR A 108 -6.34 -8.48 -7.81
CA THR A 108 -6.61 -9.20 -9.05
C THR A 108 -5.38 -9.80 -9.71
N ASP A 109 -4.19 -9.26 -9.42
CA ASP A 109 -2.95 -9.80 -9.97
C ASP A 109 -2.29 -10.74 -8.97
N MET A 110 -2.27 -12.04 -9.29
CA MET A 110 -1.78 -13.08 -8.37
C MET A 110 -0.29 -12.93 -8.05
N LEU A 111 0.53 -12.65 -9.05
CA LEU A 111 1.98 -12.56 -8.84
C LEU A 111 2.32 -11.38 -7.93
N THR A 112 1.68 -10.25 -8.16
CA THR A 112 1.84 -9.07 -7.30
C THR A 112 1.37 -9.38 -5.88
N ALA A 113 0.19 -9.96 -5.73
CA ALA A 113 -0.36 -10.30 -4.41
C ALA A 113 0.56 -11.24 -3.64
N MET A 114 1.08 -12.27 -4.29
CA MET A 114 1.99 -13.22 -3.64
C MET A 114 3.30 -12.57 -3.21
N ALA A 115 3.88 -11.72 -4.04
CA ALA A 115 5.09 -11.00 -3.70
C ALA A 115 4.88 -10.08 -2.49
N GLU A 116 3.76 -9.38 -2.46
CA GLU A 116 3.44 -8.47 -1.35
C GLU A 116 3.12 -9.23 -0.06
N GLN A 117 2.43 -10.37 -0.15
CA GLN A 117 2.13 -11.20 1.02
C GLN A 117 3.40 -11.68 1.74
N LYS A 118 4.45 -12.00 1.00
CA LYS A 118 5.73 -12.43 1.60
C LYS A 118 6.31 -11.37 2.52
N MET A 119 6.04 -10.10 2.25
CA MET A 119 6.59 -9.00 3.03
C MET A 119 5.78 -8.67 4.28
N LEU A 120 4.54 -9.15 4.39
CA LEU A 120 3.68 -8.82 5.54
C LEU A 120 4.29 -9.21 6.88
N ASN A 121 5.09 -10.29 6.91
CA ASN A 121 5.74 -10.74 8.14
C ASN A 121 6.94 -9.88 8.56
N TYR A 122 7.40 -8.99 7.68
CA TYR A 122 8.61 -8.19 7.88
C TYR A 122 8.33 -6.69 7.97
N VAL A 123 7.06 -6.32 8.05
CA VAL A 123 6.65 -4.93 8.25
C VAL A 123 5.94 -4.78 9.60
N GLY A 124 6.06 -3.62 10.20
CA GLY A 124 5.43 -3.36 11.50
C GLY A 124 3.93 -3.22 11.44
N ASN A 125 3.42 -2.55 10.40
CA ASN A 125 2.01 -2.25 10.24
C ASN A 125 1.61 -2.30 8.77
N LEU A 126 0.36 -2.72 8.53
CA LEU A 126 -0.25 -2.71 7.20
C LEU A 126 -1.31 -1.60 7.13
N ALA A 127 -1.12 -0.67 6.21
CA ALA A 127 -2.10 0.36 5.89
C ALA A 127 -2.67 0.11 4.49
N VAL A 128 -3.98 0.04 4.40
CA VAL A 128 -4.70 -0.15 3.14
C VAL A 128 -5.22 1.21 2.67
N LEU A 129 -4.90 1.55 1.43
CA LEU A 129 -5.29 2.79 0.79
C LEU A 129 -6.18 2.46 -0.41
N VAL A 130 -7.47 2.63 -0.25
CA VAL A 130 -8.43 2.39 -1.35
C VAL A 130 -9.46 3.52 -1.39
N ASP A 131 -9.85 3.91 -2.58
CA ASP A 131 -10.94 4.87 -2.69
C ASP A 131 -12.28 4.22 -2.33
N SER A 132 -13.27 5.05 -2.05
CA SER A 132 -14.57 4.61 -1.54
C SER A 132 -15.29 3.65 -2.48
N SER A 133 -15.02 3.71 -3.78
CA SER A 133 -15.65 2.81 -4.76
C SER A 133 -15.26 1.34 -4.58
N LYS A 134 -14.13 1.08 -3.90
CA LYS A 134 -13.65 -0.27 -3.64
C LYS A 134 -14.29 -0.91 -2.41
N ILE A 135 -14.89 -0.10 -1.55
CA ILE A 135 -15.51 -0.59 -0.31
C ILE A 135 -16.77 -1.37 -0.65
N GLY A 136 -16.81 -2.63 -0.22
CA GLY A 136 -17.91 -3.54 -0.51
C GLY A 136 -17.71 -4.40 -1.77
N GLN A 137 -16.59 -4.24 -2.47
CA GLN A 137 -16.32 -4.99 -3.69
C GLN A 137 -15.46 -6.21 -3.39
N ARG A 138 -15.79 -7.33 -4.06
CA ARG A 138 -14.95 -8.52 -4.13
C ARG A 138 -14.38 -8.61 -5.52
N ALA A 139 -13.07 -8.90 -5.64
CA ALA A 139 -12.45 -9.03 -6.95
C ALA A 139 -11.16 -9.85 -6.83
N GLY A 140 -11.02 -10.83 -7.73
CA GLY A 140 -9.81 -11.65 -7.75
C GLY A 140 -9.70 -12.55 -6.53
N MET A 141 -8.67 -12.33 -5.71
CA MET A 141 -8.35 -13.20 -4.59
C MET A 141 -8.12 -12.41 -3.31
N LEU A 142 -8.35 -13.07 -2.18
CA LEU A 142 -8.11 -12.47 -0.86
C LEU A 142 -6.60 -12.31 -0.66
N PHE A 143 -6.13 -11.08 -0.54
CA PHE A 143 -4.74 -10.75 -0.26
C PHE A 143 -4.44 -10.80 1.22
N SER A 144 -5.25 -10.13 2.02
CA SER A 144 -5.11 -10.10 3.48
C SER A 144 -6.48 -10.20 4.13
N ARG A 145 -6.52 -10.89 5.28
CA ARG A 145 -7.71 -10.88 6.12
C ARG A 145 -7.80 -9.56 6.88
N THR A 146 -9.00 -9.21 7.27
CA THR A 146 -9.25 -7.96 8.02
C THR A 146 -8.39 -7.85 9.27
N GLU A 147 -8.14 -8.98 9.95
CA GLU A 147 -7.33 -9.02 11.17
C GLU A 147 -5.87 -8.62 10.95
N GLN A 148 -5.38 -8.68 9.71
CA GLN A 148 -4.02 -8.28 9.36
C GLN A 148 -3.91 -6.79 9.03
N ILE A 149 -5.05 -6.10 8.87
CA ILE A 149 -5.07 -4.69 8.48
C ILE A 149 -5.06 -3.82 9.73
N ASP A 150 -4.03 -3.00 9.89
CA ASP A 150 -3.94 -2.09 11.03
C ASP A 150 -4.71 -0.80 10.78
N VAL A 151 -4.57 -0.25 9.59
CA VAL A 151 -5.21 1.03 9.23
C VAL A 151 -5.82 0.92 7.85
N LEU A 152 -7.04 1.45 7.71
CA LEU A 152 -7.67 1.71 6.41
C LEU A 152 -7.84 3.21 6.26
N ILE A 153 -7.40 3.76 5.13
CA ILE A 153 -7.69 5.13 4.75
C ILE A 153 -8.52 5.11 3.48
N THR A 154 -9.70 5.71 3.54
CA THR A 154 -10.62 5.78 2.41
C THR A 154 -11.42 7.10 2.49
N GLY A 155 -12.17 7.41 1.44
CA GLY A 155 -12.99 8.62 1.40
C GLY A 155 -14.21 8.53 2.29
N LYS A 156 -14.70 9.70 2.73
CA LYS A 156 -15.95 9.83 3.53
C LYS A 156 -17.16 9.25 2.80
N GLU A 157 -17.07 9.11 1.50
CA GLU A 157 -18.15 8.60 0.64
C GLU A 157 -18.35 7.08 0.79
N ALA A 158 -17.47 6.40 1.52
CA ALA A 158 -17.53 4.95 1.70
C ALA A 158 -18.78 4.49 2.43
N ASN A 159 -19.23 3.26 2.13
CA ASN A 159 -20.40 2.66 2.77
C ASN A 159 -20.20 2.53 4.28
N GLY A 160 -21.04 3.23 5.04
CA GLY A 160 -20.93 3.31 6.50
C GLY A 160 -21.11 1.97 7.21
N ASP A 161 -21.93 1.07 6.68
CA ASP A 161 -22.16 -0.25 7.29
C ASP A 161 -20.90 -1.09 7.25
N ILE A 162 -20.22 -1.10 6.11
CA ILE A 162 -18.98 -1.86 5.94
C ILE A 162 -17.87 -1.24 6.80
N ILE A 163 -17.77 0.08 6.82
CA ILE A 163 -16.81 0.79 7.69
C ILE A 163 -17.04 0.41 9.16
N GLY A 164 -18.30 0.36 9.61
CA GLY A 164 -18.64 -0.06 10.96
C GLY A 164 -18.19 -1.50 11.26
N GLN A 165 -18.37 -2.42 10.31
CA GLN A 165 -17.93 -3.81 10.45
C GLN A 165 -16.41 -3.91 10.57
N LEU A 166 -15.68 -3.13 9.78
CA LEU A 166 -14.22 -3.10 9.82
C LEU A 166 -13.73 -2.58 11.18
N ARG A 167 -14.34 -1.53 11.67
CA ARG A 167 -14.00 -0.97 13.00
C ARG A 167 -14.26 -1.98 14.12
N GLN A 168 -15.35 -2.73 14.06
CA GLN A 168 -15.66 -3.78 15.03
C GLN A 168 -14.61 -4.89 15.03
N LYS A 169 -14.00 -5.15 13.89
CA LYS A 169 -12.91 -6.15 13.76
C LYS A 169 -11.54 -5.59 14.16
N GLY A 170 -11.47 -4.37 14.62
CA GLY A 170 -10.24 -3.78 15.15
C GLY A 170 -9.44 -2.94 14.14
N VAL A 171 -9.96 -2.71 12.95
CA VAL A 171 -9.29 -1.85 11.97
C VAL A 171 -9.48 -0.39 12.37
N LYS A 172 -8.37 0.36 12.44
CA LYS A 172 -8.43 1.81 12.58
C LYS A 172 -8.79 2.40 11.22
N VAL A 173 -9.96 3.00 11.11
CA VAL A 173 -10.44 3.60 9.86
C VAL A 173 -10.30 5.11 9.92
N ILE A 174 -9.62 5.67 8.93
CA ILE A 174 -9.46 7.11 8.74
C ILE A 174 -10.26 7.49 7.48
N LEU A 175 -11.28 8.30 7.67
CA LEU A 175 -12.11 8.81 6.57
C LEU A 175 -11.67 10.22 6.20
N VAL A 176 -11.42 10.45 4.90
CA VAL A 176 -10.91 11.71 4.39
C VAL A 176 -11.77 12.33 3.31
#